data_f7c1d726aad4456957fa62c435d83d0e
#
_entry.id   f7c1d726aad4456957fa62c435d83d0e
#
_cell.length_a   1.000
_cell.length_b   1.000
_cell.length_c   1.000
_cell.angle_alpha   90.00
_cell.angle_beta   90.00
_cell.angle_gamma   90.00
#
_symmetry.space_group_name_H-M   'P 1'
#
loop_
_entity.id
_entity.type
_entity.pdbx_description
1 polymer ?
#
loop_
_entity_poly.entity_id
_entity_poly.type
_entity_poly.pdbx_seq_one_letter_code
_entity_poly.pdbx_strand_id
1 'polypeptide(L)'
;MSTQTIAERVREASARGTRLPIAGARTWFDPGPDALSVAAERGIVEYTPGDLTLTARAGTTLAELARATGAERQWLTLDPHGTDAGTIGATVATASWGPLAHAFGTPRDLVLGLEAVTGDGAIIRTGGRVVKNVAGFDLTRLFTGSWGSLAVITEVTVRLRARPEVDETIAIAVRDDAPDALGALLAKVRAASAAPLALELLSPAIAARLGAGASTVLLARLGGNAESVRAQRAALAAVSSVTTVGDDMWRAIRGSEAAESAVIRLSARPSRLAELWRTVREATSHWSGAYAHATVGRGVVRLVAPDPGPGVTDILTVAGGGMPIVERLGSLPGFGVDPGGAPPELWRRIRSAFDPHGILSSEAA
;
A
#
# COMPACT_ATOMS: atom_id res chain seq x y z
N MET A 1 12.52 -18.10 14.52
CA MET A 1 11.40 -18.27 15.48
C MET A 1 10.31 -18.98 14.68
N SER A 2 9.61 -19.97 15.20
CA SER A 2 8.55 -20.68 14.47
C SER A 2 7.17 -20.07 14.81
N THR A 3 6.13 -20.35 14.02
CA THR A 3 4.75 -19.98 14.36
C THR A 3 4.39 -20.44 15.78
N GLN A 4 4.85 -21.64 16.16
CA GLN A 4 4.62 -22.17 17.52
C GLN A 4 5.30 -21.30 18.60
N THR A 5 6.54 -20.86 18.36
CA THR A 5 7.25 -19.96 19.27
C THR A 5 6.55 -18.59 19.37
N ILE A 6 6.00 -18.07 18.27
CA ILE A 6 5.20 -16.85 18.28
C ILE A 6 3.94 -17.06 19.13
N ALA A 7 3.24 -18.19 18.95
CA ALA A 7 2.04 -18.52 19.72
C ALA A 7 2.34 -18.63 21.22
N GLU A 8 3.48 -19.20 21.61
CA GLU A 8 3.93 -19.27 23.01
C GLU A 8 4.19 -17.86 23.57
N ARG A 9 4.88 -17.00 22.86
CA ARG A 9 5.13 -15.62 23.26
C ARG A 9 3.84 -14.80 23.43
N VAL A 10 2.89 -15.01 22.51
CA VAL A 10 1.55 -14.37 22.61
C VAL A 10 0.81 -14.87 23.85
N ARG A 11 0.79 -16.19 24.11
CA ARG A 11 0.17 -16.75 25.32
C ARG A 11 0.80 -16.23 26.62
N GLU A 12 2.12 -16.13 26.66
CA GLU A 12 2.83 -15.55 27.81
C GLU A 12 2.44 -14.08 28.04
N ALA A 13 2.39 -13.27 26.99
CA ALA A 13 1.97 -11.89 27.07
C ALA A 13 0.51 -11.77 27.50
N SER A 14 -0.37 -12.62 26.95
CA SER A 14 -1.78 -12.72 27.29
C SER A 14 -1.99 -13.07 28.77
N ALA A 15 -1.28 -14.07 29.27
CA ALA A 15 -1.36 -14.49 30.68
C ALA A 15 -0.86 -13.40 31.66
N ARG A 16 0.07 -12.56 31.24
CA ARG A 16 0.61 -11.44 32.03
C ARG A 16 -0.19 -10.15 31.85
N GLY A 17 -1.11 -10.07 30.89
CA GLY A 17 -1.78 -8.83 30.50
C GLY A 17 -0.79 -7.78 29.96
N THR A 18 0.35 -8.21 29.37
CA THR A 18 1.39 -7.32 28.89
C THR A 18 1.20 -7.06 27.41
N ARG A 19 1.23 -5.80 27.00
CA ARG A 19 1.16 -5.43 25.58
C ARG A 19 2.29 -6.04 24.79
N LEU A 20 1.97 -6.48 23.57
CA LEU A 20 2.89 -7.12 22.64
C LEU A 20 2.76 -6.47 21.24
N PRO A 21 3.33 -5.29 21.03
CA PRO A 21 3.39 -4.69 19.70
C PRO A 21 4.10 -5.62 18.70
N ILE A 22 3.70 -5.59 17.44
CA ILE A 22 4.24 -6.48 16.42
C ILE A 22 5.08 -5.68 15.43
N ALA A 23 6.28 -6.17 15.12
CA ALA A 23 7.19 -5.56 14.16
C ALA A 23 7.54 -6.53 13.02
N GLY A 24 7.55 -5.99 11.78
CA GLY A 24 8.26 -6.58 10.65
C GLY A 24 9.74 -6.15 10.64
N ALA A 25 10.26 -5.80 9.47
CA ALA A 25 11.64 -5.33 9.31
C ALA A 25 11.87 -3.87 9.75
N ARG A 26 10.88 -3.17 10.28
CA ARG A 26 10.95 -1.76 10.76
C ARG A 26 11.43 -0.76 9.70
N THR A 27 11.19 -1.05 8.42
CA THR A 27 11.68 -0.23 7.30
C THR A 27 10.80 0.98 7.00
N TRP A 28 9.58 0.98 7.48
CA TRP A 28 8.61 2.04 7.24
C TRP A 28 7.99 2.59 8.53
N PHE A 29 7.77 1.72 9.52
CA PHE A 29 7.26 2.05 10.85
C PHE A 29 7.97 1.20 11.91
N ASP A 30 8.33 1.79 13.05
CA ASP A 30 8.92 1.10 14.18
C ASP A 30 8.00 1.21 15.41
N PRO A 31 7.39 0.10 15.85
CA PRO A 31 6.52 0.08 17.03
C PRO A 31 7.28 0.09 18.37
N GLY A 32 8.60 0.27 18.35
CA GLY A 32 9.44 0.34 19.55
C GLY A 32 10.27 -0.92 19.84
N PRO A 33 11.19 -0.85 20.80
CA PRO A 33 12.16 -1.92 21.07
C PRO A 33 11.52 -3.20 21.61
N ASP A 34 10.43 -3.10 22.36
CA ASP A 34 9.77 -4.24 23.01
C ASP A 34 8.83 -5.04 22.08
N ALA A 35 8.73 -4.61 20.82
CA ALA A 35 7.87 -5.28 19.85
C ALA A 35 8.37 -6.67 19.49
N LEU A 36 7.45 -7.62 19.39
CA LEU A 36 7.70 -8.96 18.87
C LEU A 36 8.04 -8.85 17.37
N SER A 37 9.29 -9.07 17.03
CA SER A 37 9.72 -9.04 15.63
C SER A 37 9.45 -10.39 14.95
N VAL A 38 8.68 -10.34 13.85
CA VAL A 38 8.49 -11.49 12.95
C VAL A 38 9.48 -11.49 11.79
N ALA A 39 10.42 -10.55 11.74
CA ALA A 39 11.38 -10.40 10.65
C ALA A 39 12.34 -11.61 10.49
N ALA A 40 12.53 -12.40 11.55
CA ALA A 40 13.35 -13.62 11.51
C ALA A 40 12.62 -14.80 10.86
N GLU A 41 11.29 -14.75 10.74
CA GLU A 41 10.47 -15.76 10.08
C GLU A 41 10.51 -15.58 8.56
N ARG A 42 11.58 -16.04 7.93
CA ARG A 42 11.86 -15.85 6.51
C ARG A 42 11.85 -17.16 5.75
N GLY A 43 11.57 -17.04 4.48
CA GLY A 43 11.69 -18.11 3.49
C GLY A 43 10.38 -18.37 2.76
N ILE A 44 10.54 -18.89 1.57
CA ILE A 44 9.42 -19.37 0.75
C ILE A 44 9.06 -20.75 1.28
N VAL A 45 7.81 -20.92 1.69
CA VAL A 45 7.24 -22.17 2.16
C VAL A 45 6.89 -23.05 0.98
N GLU A 46 6.28 -22.44 -0.04
CA GLU A 46 5.90 -23.12 -1.26
C GLU A 46 5.77 -22.14 -2.41
N TYR A 47 6.23 -22.55 -3.58
CA TYR A 47 6.09 -21.78 -4.82
C TYR A 47 5.67 -22.74 -5.94
N THR A 48 4.53 -22.45 -6.55
CA THR A 48 3.97 -23.19 -7.67
C THR A 48 3.83 -22.27 -8.88
N PRO A 49 4.88 -22.16 -9.72
CA PRO A 49 4.88 -21.23 -10.86
C PRO A 49 3.71 -21.45 -11.82
N GLY A 50 3.32 -22.70 -12.07
CA GLY A 50 2.21 -23.03 -12.95
C GLY A 50 0.85 -22.49 -12.48
N ASP A 51 0.66 -22.38 -11.17
CA ASP A 51 -0.58 -21.87 -10.56
C ASP A 51 -0.51 -20.36 -10.26
N LEU A 52 0.64 -19.73 -10.53
CA LEU A 52 0.90 -18.34 -10.18
C LEU A 52 0.64 -18.05 -8.69
N THR A 53 1.04 -18.96 -7.81
CA THR A 53 0.87 -18.84 -6.36
C THR A 53 2.17 -19.05 -5.61
N LEU A 54 2.33 -18.28 -4.52
CA LEU A 54 3.48 -18.39 -3.64
C LEU A 54 3.02 -18.23 -2.19
N THR A 55 3.52 -19.11 -1.32
CA THR A 55 3.37 -18.99 0.13
C THR A 55 4.73 -18.71 0.74
N ALA A 56 4.80 -17.66 1.56
CA ALA A 56 6.02 -17.26 2.25
C ALA A 56 5.75 -16.95 3.71
N ARG A 57 6.77 -17.11 4.54
CA ARG A 57 6.75 -16.67 5.93
C ARG A 57 6.70 -15.14 6.00
N ALA A 58 6.03 -14.60 7.01
CA ALA A 58 5.73 -13.19 7.13
C ALA A 58 6.96 -12.26 7.12
N GLY A 59 8.10 -12.73 7.64
CA GLY A 59 9.37 -11.99 7.66
C GLY A 59 10.13 -12.00 6.33
N THR A 60 9.66 -12.72 5.30
CA THR A 60 10.30 -12.73 3.99
C THR A 60 10.21 -11.36 3.34
N THR A 61 11.35 -10.83 2.88
CA THR A 61 11.40 -9.51 2.28
C THR A 61 10.84 -9.50 0.86
N LEU A 62 10.33 -8.34 0.44
CA LEU A 62 9.87 -8.15 -0.94
C LEU A 62 11.00 -8.38 -1.95
N ALA A 63 12.25 -8.04 -1.60
CA ALA A 63 13.42 -8.33 -2.42
C ALA A 63 13.67 -9.83 -2.62
N GLU A 64 13.52 -10.64 -1.56
CA GLU A 64 13.64 -12.10 -1.63
C GLU A 64 12.56 -12.69 -2.52
N LEU A 65 11.31 -12.23 -2.37
CA LEU A 65 10.19 -12.65 -3.23
C LEU A 65 10.42 -12.28 -4.69
N ALA A 66 10.84 -11.03 -4.94
CA ALA A 66 11.10 -10.54 -6.30
C ALA A 66 12.22 -11.35 -6.99
N ARG A 67 13.26 -11.75 -6.27
CA ARG A 67 14.34 -12.58 -6.78
C ARG A 67 13.84 -13.98 -7.16
N ALA A 68 13.09 -14.63 -6.26
CA ALA A 68 12.59 -15.97 -6.48
C ALA A 68 11.59 -16.03 -7.65
N THR A 69 10.62 -15.11 -7.68
CA THR A 69 9.61 -15.08 -8.74
C THR A 69 10.16 -14.61 -10.08
N GLY A 70 11.22 -13.78 -10.04
CA GLY A 70 11.89 -13.29 -11.25
C GLY A 70 12.55 -14.39 -12.08
N ALA A 71 13.02 -15.48 -11.44
CA ALA A 71 13.58 -16.63 -12.13
C ALA A 71 12.58 -17.32 -13.09
N GLU A 72 11.29 -17.26 -12.74
CA GLU A 72 10.18 -17.80 -13.54
C GLU A 72 9.48 -16.73 -14.39
N ARG A 73 10.09 -15.56 -14.57
CA ARG A 73 9.48 -14.40 -15.26
C ARG A 73 8.11 -14.04 -14.68
N GLN A 74 7.95 -14.22 -13.38
CA GLN A 74 6.77 -13.82 -12.63
C GLN A 74 7.10 -12.68 -11.68
N TRP A 75 6.10 -12.05 -11.13
CA TRP A 75 6.24 -11.02 -10.12
C TRP A 75 5.04 -10.97 -9.16
N LEU A 76 5.33 -10.50 -7.97
CA LEU A 76 4.31 -10.08 -7.02
C LEU A 76 3.93 -8.64 -7.36
N THR A 77 2.67 -8.41 -7.67
CA THR A 77 2.16 -7.07 -8.02
C THR A 77 1.77 -6.24 -6.80
N LEU A 78 2.24 -6.62 -5.61
CA LEU A 78 2.26 -5.77 -4.42
C LEU A 78 3.54 -4.94 -4.44
N ASP A 79 3.38 -3.64 -4.53
CA ASP A 79 4.48 -2.68 -4.60
C ASP A 79 4.32 -1.57 -3.54
N PRO A 80 4.27 -1.91 -2.23
CA PRO A 80 3.99 -0.95 -1.18
C PRO A 80 5.00 0.19 -1.16
N HIS A 81 4.61 1.32 -0.59
CA HIS A 81 5.53 2.41 -0.30
C HIS A 81 6.59 1.96 0.71
N GLY A 82 7.79 2.55 0.61
CA GLY A 82 8.98 2.13 1.34
C GLY A 82 9.97 1.36 0.48
N THR A 83 10.81 0.56 1.11
CA THR A 83 11.89 -0.19 0.45
C THR A 83 11.58 -1.67 0.27
N ASP A 84 12.27 -2.33 -0.66
CA ASP A 84 12.12 -3.76 -0.90
C ASP A 84 12.69 -4.63 0.26
N ALA A 85 13.31 -4.01 1.27
CA ALA A 85 13.64 -4.65 2.54
C ALA A 85 12.43 -4.84 3.48
N GLY A 86 11.30 -4.20 3.18
CA GLY A 86 10.02 -4.44 3.83
C GLY A 86 9.58 -5.90 3.69
N THR A 87 8.81 -6.40 4.69
CA THR A 87 8.38 -7.79 4.72
C THR A 87 6.97 -7.97 4.18
N ILE A 88 6.69 -9.15 3.62
CA ILE A 88 5.35 -9.47 3.10
C ILE A 88 4.29 -9.45 4.21
N GLY A 89 4.62 -9.90 5.42
CA GLY A 89 3.71 -9.87 6.57
C GLY A 89 3.33 -8.44 6.95
N ALA A 90 4.31 -7.52 7.01
CA ALA A 90 4.05 -6.12 7.30
C ALA A 90 3.21 -5.46 6.18
N THR A 91 3.51 -5.75 4.91
CA THR A 91 2.74 -5.27 3.76
C THR A 91 1.26 -5.67 3.85
N VAL A 92 1.00 -6.92 4.23
CA VAL A 92 -0.37 -7.44 4.37
C VAL A 92 -1.02 -6.89 5.64
N ALA A 93 -0.31 -6.89 6.77
CA ALA A 93 -0.85 -6.37 8.03
C ALA A 93 -1.28 -4.90 7.94
N THR A 94 -0.52 -4.08 7.24
CA THR A 94 -0.83 -2.65 7.01
C THR A 94 -1.74 -2.40 5.80
N ALA A 95 -2.01 -3.45 5.01
CA ALA A 95 -2.62 -3.33 3.68
C ALA A 95 -1.93 -2.27 2.81
N SER A 96 -0.61 -2.12 2.94
CA SER A 96 0.15 -1.14 2.17
C SER A 96 0.24 -1.54 0.70
N TRP A 97 0.07 -0.58 -0.18
CA TRP A 97 0.11 -0.76 -1.63
C TRP A 97 0.65 0.51 -2.31
N GLY A 98 1.10 0.36 -3.53
CA GLY A 98 1.67 1.43 -4.34
C GLY A 98 1.01 1.56 -5.72
N PRO A 99 1.70 2.13 -6.70
CA PRO A 99 1.15 2.46 -8.02
C PRO A 99 0.52 1.30 -8.78
N LEU A 100 1.03 0.07 -8.63
CA LEU A 100 0.49 -1.13 -9.30
C LEU A 100 -0.92 -1.50 -8.83
N ALA A 101 -1.38 -0.99 -7.69
CA ALA A 101 -2.77 -1.15 -7.26
C ALA A 101 -3.76 -0.58 -8.28
N HIS A 102 -3.33 0.31 -9.18
CA HIS A 102 -4.13 0.80 -10.29
C HIS A 102 -4.74 -0.34 -11.11
N ALA A 103 -3.93 -1.27 -11.57
CA ALA A 103 -4.38 -2.39 -12.43
C ALA A 103 -4.65 -3.69 -11.66
N PHE A 104 -3.90 -3.96 -10.60
CA PHE A 104 -3.87 -5.28 -9.99
C PHE A 104 -4.64 -5.39 -8.68
N GLY A 105 -5.04 -4.28 -8.08
CA GLY A 105 -5.73 -4.29 -6.80
C GLY A 105 -4.79 -4.09 -5.62
N THR A 106 -5.36 -4.18 -4.43
CA THR A 106 -4.71 -3.99 -3.14
C THR A 106 -4.34 -5.35 -2.52
N PRO A 107 -3.65 -5.41 -1.38
CA PRO A 107 -3.40 -6.68 -0.69
C PRO A 107 -4.67 -7.52 -0.47
N ARG A 108 -5.82 -6.88 -0.21
CA ARG A 108 -7.10 -7.60 -0.04
C ARG A 108 -7.59 -8.34 -1.30
N ASP A 109 -7.05 -7.97 -2.46
CA ASP A 109 -7.41 -8.59 -3.75
C ASP A 109 -6.39 -9.65 -4.18
N LEU A 110 -5.18 -9.61 -3.63
CA LEU A 110 -4.04 -10.43 -4.03
C LEU A 110 -3.66 -11.52 -3.02
N VAL A 111 -4.01 -11.34 -1.74
CA VAL A 111 -3.79 -12.34 -0.71
C VAL A 111 -4.86 -13.43 -0.81
N LEU A 112 -4.42 -14.66 -0.96
CA LEU A 112 -5.27 -15.85 -1.11
C LEU A 112 -5.50 -16.55 0.23
N GLY A 113 -4.53 -16.49 1.14
CA GLY A 113 -4.61 -17.13 2.44
C GLY A 113 -3.58 -16.62 3.42
N LEU A 114 -3.84 -16.84 4.68
CA LEU A 114 -2.97 -16.46 5.80
C LEU A 114 -2.89 -17.57 6.84
N GLU A 115 -1.72 -17.71 7.48
CA GLU A 115 -1.59 -18.27 8.81
C GLU A 115 -1.32 -17.12 9.78
N ALA A 116 -2.00 -17.11 10.92
CA ALA A 116 -1.87 -16.07 11.91
C ALA A 116 -2.08 -16.60 13.34
N VAL A 117 -1.54 -15.89 14.32
CA VAL A 117 -1.69 -16.18 15.75
C VAL A 117 -2.56 -15.07 16.37
N THR A 118 -3.68 -15.41 16.91
CA THR A 118 -4.62 -14.50 17.64
C THR A 118 -4.09 -14.12 19.01
N GLY A 119 -4.65 -13.10 19.65
CA GLY A 119 -4.20 -12.59 20.94
C GLY A 119 -4.34 -13.55 22.15
N ASP A 120 -5.05 -14.67 21.98
CA ASP A 120 -5.08 -15.80 22.93
C ASP A 120 -4.03 -16.89 22.59
N GLY A 121 -3.25 -16.70 21.53
CA GLY A 121 -2.23 -17.64 21.08
C GLY A 121 -2.77 -18.82 20.27
N ALA A 122 -4.00 -18.76 19.76
CA ALA A 122 -4.53 -19.75 18.84
C ALA A 122 -3.94 -19.52 17.43
N ILE A 123 -3.54 -20.61 16.76
CA ILE A 123 -3.05 -20.58 15.38
C ILE A 123 -4.24 -20.78 14.45
N ILE A 124 -4.49 -19.82 13.57
CA ILE A 124 -5.58 -19.83 12.61
C ILE A 124 -5.02 -19.85 11.20
N ARG A 125 -5.58 -20.70 10.33
CA ARG A 125 -5.34 -20.72 8.89
C ARG A 125 -6.61 -20.30 8.17
N THR A 126 -6.49 -19.33 7.26
CA THR A 126 -7.63 -18.78 6.53
C THR A 126 -7.34 -18.73 5.04
N GLY A 127 -8.37 -18.88 4.22
CA GLY A 127 -8.21 -18.90 2.77
C GLY A 127 -7.47 -20.17 2.31
N GLY A 128 -6.79 -20.07 1.18
CA GLY A 128 -6.03 -21.18 0.59
C GLY A 128 -5.71 -20.89 -0.88
N ARG A 129 -5.08 -21.84 -1.58
CA ARG A 129 -4.72 -21.71 -3.00
C ARG A 129 -5.93 -21.73 -3.96
N VAL A 130 -7.11 -22.10 -3.48
CA VAL A 130 -8.33 -22.10 -4.29
C VAL A 130 -8.99 -20.75 -4.32
N VAL A 131 -9.34 -20.29 -5.51
CA VAL A 131 -9.89 -18.95 -5.79
C VAL A 131 -11.27 -18.72 -5.17
N LYS A 132 -11.91 -19.75 -4.64
CA LYS A 132 -13.29 -19.67 -4.11
C LYS A 132 -13.35 -20.23 -2.68
N ASN A 133 -13.36 -19.34 -1.70
CA ASN A 133 -13.75 -19.68 -0.33
C ASN A 133 -15.28 -19.43 -0.20
N VAL A 134 -16.06 -20.51 -0.07
CA VAL A 134 -17.54 -20.42 -0.13
C VAL A 134 -18.22 -20.64 1.21
N ALA A 135 -17.47 -20.80 2.31
CA ALA A 135 -18.03 -21.04 3.63
C ALA A 135 -17.28 -20.22 4.70
N GLY A 136 -18.06 -19.56 5.57
CA GLY A 136 -17.56 -18.83 6.72
C GLY A 136 -17.20 -17.36 6.45
N PHE A 137 -16.68 -16.69 7.47
CA PHE A 137 -16.22 -15.30 7.38
C PHE A 137 -14.88 -15.23 6.63
N ASP A 138 -14.71 -14.20 5.80
CA ASP A 138 -13.45 -13.93 5.10
C ASP A 138 -12.40 -13.32 6.06
N LEU A 139 -11.82 -14.19 6.89
CA LEU A 139 -10.79 -13.79 7.85
C LEU A 139 -9.52 -13.32 7.16
N THR A 140 -9.24 -13.79 5.94
CA THR A 140 -8.09 -13.32 5.14
C THR A 140 -8.21 -11.81 4.91
N ARG A 141 -9.37 -11.35 4.48
CA ARG A 141 -9.63 -9.90 4.30
C ARG A 141 -9.72 -9.15 5.63
N LEU A 142 -10.21 -9.77 6.68
CA LEU A 142 -10.31 -9.14 8.00
C LEU A 142 -8.92 -8.87 8.59
N PHE A 143 -8.00 -9.82 8.52
CA PHE A 143 -6.64 -9.66 9.03
C PHE A 143 -5.77 -8.78 8.12
N THR A 144 -6.06 -8.72 6.82
CA THR A 144 -5.39 -7.79 5.90
C THR A 144 -5.78 -6.36 6.22
N GLY A 145 -4.82 -5.55 6.65
CA GLY A 145 -5.03 -4.17 7.07
C GLY A 145 -5.51 -4.01 8.51
N SER A 146 -5.33 -5.03 9.35
CA SER A 146 -5.65 -4.95 10.79
C SER A 146 -4.51 -4.32 11.62
N TRP A 147 -3.37 -4.01 11.01
CA TRP A 147 -2.18 -3.44 11.68
C TRP A 147 -1.67 -4.28 12.86
N GLY A 148 -1.89 -5.59 12.81
CA GLY A 148 -1.51 -6.48 13.88
C GLY A 148 -2.43 -6.43 15.11
N SER A 149 -3.52 -5.66 15.07
CA SER A 149 -4.44 -5.50 16.22
C SER A 149 -5.39 -6.68 16.45
N LEU A 150 -5.48 -7.60 15.49
CA LEU A 150 -6.33 -8.78 15.58
C LEU A 150 -5.53 -10.07 15.63
N ALA A 151 -4.38 -10.14 14.97
CA ALA A 151 -3.54 -11.31 14.93
C ALA A 151 -2.12 -10.98 14.47
N VAL A 152 -1.18 -11.82 14.80
CA VAL A 152 0.20 -11.82 14.30
C VAL A 152 0.24 -12.69 13.05
N ILE A 153 0.42 -12.11 11.87
CA ILE A 153 0.55 -12.86 10.61
C ILE A 153 1.89 -13.59 10.60
N THR A 154 1.88 -14.89 10.33
CA THR A 154 3.07 -15.77 10.29
C THR A 154 3.38 -16.31 8.91
N GLU A 155 2.37 -16.57 8.07
CA GLU A 155 2.53 -16.94 6.67
C GLU A 155 1.50 -16.22 5.79
N VAL A 156 1.90 -15.98 4.55
CA VAL A 156 1.07 -15.30 3.55
C VAL A 156 1.13 -16.09 2.24
N THR A 157 -0.04 -16.45 1.70
CA THR A 157 -0.21 -16.99 0.35
C THR A 157 -0.71 -15.89 -0.57
N VAL A 158 0.01 -15.65 -1.66
CA VAL A 158 -0.28 -14.57 -2.61
C VAL A 158 -0.43 -15.08 -4.03
N ARG A 159 -1.23 -14.33 -4.80
CA ARG A 159 -1.32 -14.49 -6.24
C ARG A 159 -0.18 -13.72 -6.92
N LEU A 160 0.47 -14.38 -7.86
CA LEU A 160 1.47 -13.80 -8.75
C LEU A 160 0.88 -13.45 -10.12
N ARG A 161 1.68 -12.78 -10.92
CA ARG A 161 1.41 -12.47 -12.33
C ARG A 161 2.64 -12.79 -13.18
N ALA A 162 2.44 -13.13 -14.44
CA ALA A 162 3.53 -13.13 -15.41
C ALA A 162 4.03 -11.71 -15.62
N ARG A 163 5.34 -11.52 -15.77
CA ARG A 163 5.90 -10.23 -16.16
C ARG A 163 5.52 -9.92 -17.61
N PRO A 164 5.19 -8.66 -17.92
CA PRO A 164 4.97 -8.27 -19.30
C PRO A 164 6.26 -8.45 -20.13
N GLU A 165 6.12 -8.68 -21.42
CA GLU A 165 7.25 -8.75 -22.36
C GLU A 165 7.94 -7.40 -22.50
N VAL A 166 7.13 -6.33 -22.61
CA VAL A 166 7.56 -4.93 -22.64
C VAL A 166 6.96 -4.21 -21.45
N ASP A 167 7.78 -3.45 -20.75
CA ASP A 167 7.42 -2.62 -19.60
C ASP A 167 8.01 -1.22 -19.87
N GLU A 168 7.17 -0.26 -20.23
CA GLU A 168 7.57 1.09 -20.62
C GLU A 168 6.91 2.12 -19.70
N THR A 169 7.68 3.13 -19.29
CA THR A 169 7.15 4.25 -18.51
C THR A 169 7.17 5.52 -19.36
N ILE A 170 6.03 6.20 -19.40
CA ILE A 170 5.87 7.49 -20.04
C ILE A 170 5.38 8.55 -19.07
N ALA A 171 5.85 9.77 -19.26
CA ALA A 171 5.32 10.98 -18.62
C ALA A 171 4.39 11.69 -19.60
N ILE A 172 3.20 12.02 -19.13
CA ILE A 172 2.15 12.74 -19.86
C ILE A 172 2.10 14.15 -19.30
N ALA A 173 2.25 15.15 -20.13
CA ALA A 173 2.22 16.54 -19.72
C ALA A 173 0.84 16.93 -19.21
N VAL A 174 0.80 17.51 -18.01
CA VAL A 174 -0.40 18.11 -17.41
C VAL A 174 -0.31 19.62 -17.59
N ARG A 175 -1.35 20.21 -18.18
CA ARG A 175 -1.48 21.67 -18.25
C ARG A 175 -2.22 22.14 -17.01
N ASP A 176 -1.60 23.03 -16.25
CA ASP A 176 -2.16 23.63 -15.04
C ASP A 176 -2.75 25.04 -15.30
N ASP A 177 -2.98 25.38 -16.57
CA ASP A 177 -3.37 26.71 -17.02
C ASP A 177 -4.87 27.01 -16.88
N ALA A 178 -5.70 26.01 -16.52
CA ALA A 178 -7.12 26.19 -16.27
C ALA A 178 -7.60 25.33 -15.09
N PRO A 179 -8.56 25.81 -14.29
CA PRO A 179 -9.05 25.11 -13.09
C PRO A 179 -9.53 23.66 -13.33
N ASP A 180 -10.08 23.39 -14.50
CA ASP A 180 -10.62 22.06 -14.85
C ASP A 180 -9.72 21.25 -15.81
N ALA A 181 -8.53 21.76 -16.14
CA ALA A 181 -7.63 21.12 -17.11
C ALA A 181 -7.24 19.70 -16.69
N LEU A 182 -6.92 19.50 -15.41
CA LEU A 182 -6.60 18.17 -14.88
C LEU A 182 -7.79 17.22 -14.98
N GLY A 183 -9.00 17.66 -14.62
CA GLY A 183 -10.21 16.86 -14.71
C GLY A 183 -10.50 16.42 -16.15
N ALA A 184 -10.37 17.34 -17.10
CA ALA A 184 -10.52 17.06 -18.53
C ALA A 184 -9.46 16.09 -19.05
N LEU A 185 -8.19 16.25 -18.66
CA LEU A 185 -7.12 15.33 -19.00
C LEU A 185 -7.40 13.92 -18.49
N LEU A 186 -7.72 13.77 -17.19
CA LEU A 186 -8.01 12.48 -16.60
C LEU A 186 -9.23 11.79 -17.21
N ALA A 187 -10.24 12.57 -17.63
CA ALA A 187 -11.40 12.05 -18.37
C ALA A 187 -10.99 11.50 -19.74
N LYS A 188 -10.15 12.23 -20.51
CA LYS A 188 -9.63 11.79 -21.79
C LYS A 188 -8.72 10.56 -21.67
N VAL A 189 -7.85 10.52 -20.66
CA VAL A 189 -6.98 9.35 -20.39
C VAL A 189 -7.83 8.11 -20.05
N ARG A 190 -8.90 8.25 -19.27
CA ARG A 190 -9.82 7.14 -18.99
C ARG A 190 -10.61 6.67 -20.22
N ALA A 191 -10.89 7.56 -21.14
CA ALA A 191 -11.58 7.24 -22.39
C ALA A 191 -10.65 6.69 -23.48
N ALA A 192 -9.34 6.85 -23.31
CA ALA A 192 -8.36 6.34 -24.25
C ALA A 192 -8.34 4.79 -24.25
N SER A 193 -8.07 4.18 -25.40
CA SER A 193 -7.89 2.73 -25.53
C SER A 193 -6.53 2.29 -24.96
N ALA A 194 -6.30 2.55 -23.67
CA ALA A 194 -5.10 2.19 -22.93
C ALA A 194 -5.46 1.59 -21.58
N ALA A 195 -4.72 0.58 -21.15
CA ALA A 195 -4.86 -0.08 -19.87
C ALA A 195 -3.51 -0.09 -19.12
N PRO A 196 -3.04 1.06 -18.62
CA PRO A 196 -1.75 1.14 -17.95
C PRO A 196 -1.72 0.26 -16.69
N LEU A 197 -0.57 -0.34 -16.40
CA LEU A 197 -0.33 -1.10 -15.18
C LEU A 197 -0.33 -0.20 -13.94
N ALA A 198 0.16 1.03 -14.09
CA ALA A 198 0.11 2.07 -13.07
C ALA A 198 -0.14 3.42 -13.73
N LEU A 199 -0.86 4.28 -13.00
CA LEU A 199 -1.15 5.65 -13.43
C LEU A 199 -1.07 6.55 -12.21
N GLU A 200 -0.01 7.38 -12.14
CA GLU A 200 0.35 8.15 -10.95
C GLU A 200 0.53 9.63 -11.29
N LEU A 201 -0.19 10.49 -10.59
CA LEU A 201 -0.08 11.94 -10.69
C LEU A 201 0.94 12.43 -9.66
N LEU A 202 1.92 13.21 -10.10
CA LEU A 202 2.98 13.78 -9.26
C LEU A 202 2.83 15.30 -9.17
N SER A 203 2.92 15.85 -7.96
CA SER A 203 3.04 17.30 -7.78
C SER A 203 4.41 17.81 -8.25
N PRO A 204 4.56 19.12 -8.58
CA PRO A 204 5.82 19.67 -9.07
C PRO A 204 7.02 19.35 -8.17
N ALA A 205 6.84 19.40 -6.84
CA ALA A 205 7.92 19.14 -5.90
C ALA A 205 8.48 17.72 -6.02
N ILE A 206 7.63 16.69 -6.09
CA ILE A 206 8.09 15.31 -6.25
C ILE A 206 8.54 15.04 -7.70
N ALA A 207 7.88 15.62 -8.70
CA ALA A 207 8.26 15.47 -10.11
C ALA A 207 9.68 16.00 -10.35
N ALA A 208 10.00 17.19 -9.83
CA ALA A 208 11.35 17.77 -9.90
C ALA A 208 12.38 16.91 -9.18
N ARG A 209 12.08 16.44 -7.96
CA ARG A 209 12.96 15.59 -7.17
C ARG A 209 13.31 14.28 -7.88
N LEU A 210 12.36 13.72 -8.62
CA LEU A 210 12.52 12.47 -9.36
C LEU A 210 13.00 12.65 -10.81
N GLY A 211 13.25 13.89 -11.24
CA GLY A 211 13.68 14.17 -12.61
C GLY A 211 12.58 13.99 -13.67
N ALA A 212 11.31 14.00 -13.27
CA ALA A 212 10.18 13.87 -14.17
C ALA A 212 9.68 15.23 -14.73
N GLY A 213 10.30 16.34 -14.32
CA GLY A 213 9.95 17.70 -14.75
C GLY A 213 9.69 18.62 -13.57
N ALA A 214 9.45 19.92 -13.84
CA ALA A 214 9.22 20.94 -12.82
C ALA A 214 7.73 21.34 -12.65
N SER A 215 6.83 20.65 -13.33
CA SER A 215 5.37 20.86 -13.26
C SER A 215 4.67 19.62 -12.77
N THR A 216 3.34 19.68 -12.57
CA THR A 216 2.52 18.50 -12.37
C THR A 216 2.68 17.55 -13.57
N VAL A 217 2.90 16.27 -13.32
CA VAL A 217 3.08 15.27 -14.36
C VAL A 217 2.24 14.02 -14.05
N LEU A 218 1.68 13.43 -15.09
CA LEU A 218 1.00 12.14 -15.00
C LEU A 218 1.90 11.06 -15.56
N LEU A 219 2.33 10.12 -14.74
CA LEU A 219 3.11 8.96 -15.16
C LEU A 219 2.19 7.80 -15.50
N ALA A 220 2.46 7.12 -16.60
CA ALA A 220 1.80 5.89 -16.98
C ALA A 220 2.83 4.77 -17.21
N ARG A 221 2.63 3.61 -16.57
CA ARG A 221 3.39 2.38 -16.80
C ARG A 221 2.61 1.50 -17.75
N LEU A 222 3.14 1.26 -18.91
CA LEU A 222 2.55 0.46 -19.97
C LEU A 222 3.19 -0.92 -19.96
N GLY A 223 2.38 -1.97 -19.98
CA GLY A 223 2.91 -3.33 -20.00
C GLY A 223 2.08 -4.24 -20.89
N GLY A 224 2.76 -5.20 -21.52
CA GLY A 224 2.16 -6.17 -22.43
C GLY A 224 3.15 -6.68 -23.44
N ASN A 225 2.66 -7.15 -24.61
CA ASN A 225 3.53 -7.39 -25.75
C ASN A 225 3.86 -6.06 -26.48
N ALA A 226 4.83 -6.09 -27.39
CA ALA A 226 5.32 -4.89 -28.04
C ALA A 226 4.24 -4.14 -28.87
N GLU A 227 3.30 -4.86 -29.47
CA GLU A 227 2.20 -4.25 -30.24
C GLU A 227 1.21 -3.53 -29.32
N SER A 228 0.80 -4.20 -28.23
CA SER A 228 -0.11 -3.62 -27.23
C SER A 228 0.49 -2.36 -26.59
N VAL A 229 1.78 -2.37 -26.22
CA VAL A 229 2.43 -1.20 -25.61
C VAL A 229 2.50 -0.04 -26.60
N ARG A 230 2.84 -0.29 -27.88
CA ARG A 230 2.82 0.75 -28.92
C ARG A 230 1.42 1.35 -29.12
N ALA A 231 0.39 0.52 -29.15
CA ALA A 231 -1.00 0.98 -29.30
C ALA A 231 -1.45 1.83 -28.10
N GLN A 232 -1.17 1.40 -26.88
CA GLN A 232 -1.47 2.16 -25.66
C GLN A 232 -0.73 3.50 -25.64
N ARG A 233 0.56 3.51 -25.99
CA ARG A 233 1.35 4.73 -26.09
C ARG A 233 0.76 5.71 -27.10
N ALA A 234 0.39 5.23 -28.29
CA ALA A 234 -0.21 6.06 -29.33
C ALA A 234 -1.57 6.64 -28.88
N ALA A 235 -2.40 5.85 -28.19
CA ALA A 235 -3.67 6.30 -27.64
C ALA A 235 -3.49 7.42 -26.61
N LEU A 236 -2.48 7.32 -25.72
CA LEU A 236 -2.17 8.36 -24.75
C LEU A 236 -1.51 9.58 -25.37
N ALA A 237 -0.66 9.40 -26.39
CA ALA A 237 -0.05 10.49 -27.14
C ALA A 237 -1.08 11.34 -27.92
N ALA A 238 -2.21 10.75 -28.30
CA ALA A 238 -3.35 11.50 -28.89
C ALA A 238 -4.08 12.38 -27.87
N VAL A 239 -3.94 12.11 -26.58
CA VAL A 239 -4.55 12.91 -25.50
C VAL A 239 -3.69 14.10 -25.10
N SER A 240 -2.38 13.92 -24.96
CA SER A 240 -1.41 14.95 -24.56
C SER A 240 0.00 14.54 -25.00
N SER A 241 0.95 15.47 -24.97
CA SER A 241 2.36 15.15 -25.24
C SER A 241 2.90 14.14 -24.24
N VAL A 242 3.64 13.15 -24.74
CA VAL A 242 4.24 12.07 -23.94
C VAL A 242 5.75 12.02 -24.17
N THR A 243 6.49 11.75 -23.10
CA THR A 243 7.94 11.50 -23.14
C THR A 243 8.25 10.19 -22.42
N THR A 244 9.23 9.43 -22.89
CA THR A 244 9.69 8.24 -22.17
C THR A 244 10.54 8.67 -20.98
N VAL A 245 10.36 8.01 -19.84
CA VAL A 245 11.15 8.19 -18.61
C VAL A 245 11.75 6.87 -18.15
N GLY A 246 12.76 6.93 -17.27
CA GLY A 246 13.48 5.73 -16.83
C GLY A 246 12.62 4.76 -16.02
N ASP A 247 12.99 3.47 -16.07
CA ASP A 247 12.26 2.37 -15.41
C ASP A 247 12.38 2.39 -13.88
N ASP A 248 13.35 3.11 -13.33
CA ASP A 248 13.58 3.27 -11.91
C ASP A 248 12.57 4.23 -11.23
N MET A 249 11.81 4.97 -12.02
CA MET A 249 10.83 5.97 -11.55
C MET A 249 9.86 5.38 -10.51
N TRP A 250 9.33 4.19 -10.75
CA TRP A 250 8.37 3.54 -9.85
C TRP A 250 8.98 3.16 -8.50
N ARG A 251 10.25 2.74 -8.51
CA ARG A 251 11.00 2.49 -7.27
C ARG A 251 11.26 3.80 -6.53
N ALA A 252 11.63 4.84 -7.27
CA ALA A 252 11.89 6.16 -6.70
C ALA A 252 10.63 6.78 -6.07
N ILE A 253 9.45 6.63 -6.69
CA ILE A 253 8.15 7.05 -6.11
C ILE A 253 7.90 6.30 -4.80
N ARG A 254 7.98 4.97 -4.81
CA ARG A 254 7.72 4.16 -3.60
C ARG A 254 8.69 4.49 -2.46
N GLY A 255 9.96 4.72 -2.78
CA GLY A 255 11.00 5.08 -1.81
C GLY A 255 11.05 6.56 -1.45
N SER A 256 10.15 7.38 -1.96
CA SER A 256 10.22 8.84 -1.78
C SER A 256 9.83 9.31 -0.38
N GLU A 257 9.07 8.52 0.37
CA GLU A 257 8.57 8.86 1.70
C GLU A 257 9.67 8.66 2.76
N ALA A 258 10.32 9.74 3.18
CA ALA A 258 11.34 9.68 4.24
C ALA A 258 10.73 9.15 5.55
N ALA A 259 11.51 8.42 6.35
CA ALA A 259 11.05 7.79 7.59
C ALA A 259 10.43 8.79 8.58
N GLU A 260 10.99 9.99 8.64
CA GLU A 260 10.54 11.07 9.54
C GLU A 260 9.33 11.86 9.02
N SER A 261 8.86 11.59 7.80
CA SER A 261 7.75 12.35 7.22
C SER A 261 6.41 11.87 7.76
N ALA A 262 5.49 12.82 7.93
CA ALA A 262 4.07 12.49 8.03
C ALA A 262 3.54 12.03 6.68
N VAL A 263 2.69 11.01 6.68
CA VAL A 263 2.02 10.49 5.50
C VAL A 263 0.52 10.42 5.74
N ILE A 264 -0.22 11.21 4.97
CA ILE A 264 -1.68 11.28 5.04
C ILE A 264 -2.23 10.77 3.71
N ARG A 265 -3.06 9.75 3.79
CA ARG A 265 -3.79 9.21 2.64
C ARG A 265 -5.22 9.75 2.62
N LEU A 266 -5.60 10.36 1.51
CA LEU A 266 -6.93 10.87 1.27
C LEU A 266 -7.56 10.11 0.11
N SER A 267 -8.79 9.66 0.27
CA SER A 267 -9.47 8.82 -0.71
C SER A 267 -10.78 9.46 -1.16
N ALA A 268 -11.00 9.49 -2.47
CA ALA A 268 -12.25 9.92 -3.07
C ALA A 268 -12.62 8.96 -4.22
N ARG A 269 -13.81 9.12 -4.78
CA ARG A 269 -14.12 8.41 -6.03
C ARG A 269 -13.14 8.86 -7.12
N PRO A 270 -12.65 7.97 -8.00
CA PRO A 270 -11.71 8.34 -9.07
C PRO A 270 -12.19 9.49 -9.95
N SER A 271 -13.51 9.66 -10.12
CA SER A 271 -14.11 10.78 -10.86
C SER A 271 -13.95 12.13 -10.15
N ARG A 272 -13.70 12.14 -8.84
CA ARG A 272 -13.49 13.34 -8.02
C ARG A 272 -12.02 13.58 -7.67
N LEU A 273 -11.10 12.78 -8.24
CA LEU A 273 -9.69 12.90 -7.91
C LEU A 273 -9.12 14.29 -8.23
N ALA A 274 -9.50 14.90 -9.34
CA ALA A 274 -8.99 16.22 -9.72
C ALA A 274 -9.39 17.31 -8.69
N GLU A 275 -10.61 17.21 -8.16
CA GLU A 275 -11.09 18.11 -7.09
C GLU A 275 -10.29 17.89 -5.80
N LEU A 276 -10.18 16.62 -5.35
CA LEU A 276 -9.39 16.28 -4.17
C LEU A 276 -7.92 16.72 -4.31
N TRP A 277 -7.32 16.50 -5.48
CA TRP A 277 -5.96 16.92 -5.78
C TRP A 277 -5.78 18.43 -5.61
N ARG A 278 -6.67 19.22 -6.19
CA ARG A 278 -6.65 20.69 -6.07
C ARG A 278 -6.76 21.12 -4.61
N THR A 279 -7.75 20.59 -3.89
CA THR A 279 -7.95 20.90 -2.46
C THR A 279 -6.70 20.61 -1.62
N VAL A 280 -6.08 19.45 -1.82
CA VAL A 280 -4.84 19.09 -1.10
C VAL A 280 -3.71 20.05 -1.46
N ARG A 281 -3.55 20.37 -2.74
CA ARG A 281 -2.51 21.28 -3.22
C ARG A 281 -2.66 22.70 -2.69
N GLU A 282 -3.88 23.22 -2.66
CA GLU A 282 -4.19 24.54 -2.11
C GLU A 282 -3.93 24.58 -0.60
N ALA A 283 -4.45 23.61 0.13
CA ALA A 283 -4.29 23.52 1.59
C ALA A 283 -2.82 23.39 2.04
N THR A 284 -1.97 22.76 1.22
CA THR A 284 -0.55 22.51 1.55
C THR A 284 0.42 23.44 0.82
N SER A 285 -0.07 24.45 0.11
CA SER A 285 0.77 25.36 -0.67
C SER A 285 1.85 26.10 0.15
N HIS A 286 1.61 26.29 1.43
CA HIS A 286 2.51 26.94 2.38
C HIS A 286 3.37 25.95 3.20
N TRP A 287 3.20 24.64 3.02
CA TRP A 287 3.98 23.64 3.76
C TRP A 287 5.33 23.41 3.08
N SER A 288 6.40 23.83 3.75
CA SER A 288 7.76 23.65 3.23
C SER A 288 8.11 22.17 3.06
N GLY A 289 8.60 21.83 1.89
CA GLY A 289 9.03 20.46 1.57
C GLY A 289 7.91 19.43 1.42
N ALA A 290 6.64 19.82 1.59
CA ALA A 290 5.51 18.92 1.34
C ALA A 290 5.34 18.64 -0.15
N TYR A 291 4.92 17.42 -0.45
CA TYR A 291 4.55 17.01 -1.79
C TYR A 291 3.39 16.02 -1.76
N ALA A 292 2.73 15.90 -2.90
CA ALA A 292 1.67 14.95 -3.08
C ALA A 292 1.88 14.11 -4.34
N HIS A 293 1.42 12.87 -4.31
CA HIS A 293 1.23 12.05 -5.49
C HIS A 293 -0.09 11.30 -5.39
N ALA A 294 -0.63 10.83 -6.51
CA ALA A 294 -1.95 10.21 -6.49
C ALA A 294 -2.07 9.04 -7.45
N THR A 295 -2.56 7.90 -6.95
CA THR A 295 -2.91 6.74 -7.76
C THR A 295 -4.29 6.96 -8.40
N VAL A 296 -4.29 7.32 -9.68
CA VAL A 296 -5.45 7.85 -10.39
C VAL A 296 -6.63 6.87 -10.39
N GLY A 297 -6.40 5.60 -10.71
CA GLY A 297 -7.46 4.59 -10.78
C GLY A 297 -8.09 4.24 -9.43
N ARG A 298 -7.42 4.60 -8.33
CA ARG A 298 -7.91 4.38 -6.97
C ARG A 298 -8.55 5.63 -6.34
N GLY A 299 -8.37 6.79 -6.97
CA GLY A 299 -8.84 8.05 -6.39
C GLY A 299 -8.16 8.40 -5.07
N VAL A 300 -6.90 7.99 -4.91
CA VAL A 300 -6.14 8.16 -3.66
C VAL A 300 -5.02 9.16 -3.86
N VAL A 301 -5.01 10.20 -3.03
CA VAL A 301 -3.91 11.16 -2.90
C VAL A 301 -3.10 10.81 -1.65
N ARG A 302 -1.80 10.73 -1.78
CA ARG A 302 -0.85 10.64 -0.67
C ARG A 302 -0.16 11.98 -0.51
N LEU A 303 -0.36 12.59 0.63
CA LEU A 303 0.34 13.79 1.05
C LEU A 303 1.49 13.38 1.97
N VAL A 304 2.67 13.84 1.65
CA VAL A 304 3.89 13.60 2.43
C VAL A 304 4.47 14.94 2.85
N ALA A 305 4.66 15.11 4.14
CA ALA A 305 5.20 16.34 4.73
C ALA A 305 6.34 16.01 5.70
N PRO A 306 7.52 16.62 5.55
CA PRO A 306 8.64 16.42 6.48
C PRO A 306 8.30 16.85 7.90
N ASP A 307 7.59 17.97 8.04
CA ASP A 307 7.06 18.49 9.30
C ASP A 307 5.61 18.94 9.07
N PRO A 308 4.64 18.17 9.54
CA PRO A 308 3.24 18.47 9.31
C PRO A 308 2.72 19.66 10.12
N GLY A 309 3.45 20.10 11.18
CA GLY A 309 3.02 21.21 12.02
C GLY A 309 1.57 21.08 12.53
N PRO A 310 0.97 22.13 13.06
CA PRO A 310 -0.43 22.11 13.51
C PRO A 310 -1.45 22.00 12.36
N GLY A 311 -1.04 22.21 11.11
CA GLY A 311 -1.93 22.17 9.94
C GLY A 311 -2.46 20.79 9.53
N VAL A 312 -1.97 19.69 10.12
CA VAL A 312 -2.49 18.32 9.84
C VAL A 312 -3.99 18.26 10.13
N THR A 313 -4.44 18.84 11.24
CA THR A 313 -5.85 18.85 11.62
C THR A 313 -6.72 19.54 10.57
N ASP A 314 -6.20 20.61 9.95
CA ASP A 314 -6.93 21.35 8.91
C ASP A 314 -7.14 20.51 7.65
N ILE A 315 -6.14 19.72 7.24
CA ILE A 315 -6.27 18.80 6.10
C ILE A 315 -7.27 17.69 6.38
N LEU A 316 -7.31 17.17 7.60
CA LEU A 316 -8.29 16.16 7.99
C LEU A 316 -9.72 16.69 7.89
N THR A 317 -9.93 18.00 8.09
CA THR A 317 -11.24 18.64 7.98
C THR A 317 -11.59 19.12 6.56
N VAL A 318 -10.58 19.56 5.79
CA VAL A 318 -10.76 20.17 4.46
C VAL A 318 -10.96 19.13 3.35
N ALA A 319 -10.76 17.88 3.61
CA ALA A 319 -10.78 16.78 2.61
C ALA A 319 -12.13 16.61 1.84
N GLY A 320 -13.06 17.55 1.94
CA GLY A 320 -14.19 17.76 1.00
C GLY A 320 -14.99 16.50 0.63
N GLY A 321 -15.14 15.53 1.58
CA GLY A 321 -15.77 14.23 1.34
C GLY A 321 -14.78 13.11 1.02
N GLY A 322 -13.46 13.35 1.05
CA GLY A 322 -12.43 12.31 1.09
C GLY A 322 -12.28 11.78 2.50
N MET A 323 -12.04 10.47 2.65
CA MET A 323 -11.72 9.88 3.96
C MET A 323 -10.21 10.02 4.20
N PRO A 324 -9.77 10.87 5.14
CA PRO A 324 -8.37 10.98 5.51
C PRO A 324 -7.98 9.82 6.41
N ILE A 325 -6.81 9.25 6.17
CA ILE A 325 -6.16 8.27 7.03
C ILE A 325 -4.74 8.74 7.26
N VAL A 326 -4.39 8.98 8.51
CA VAL A 326 -3.00 9.26 8.89
C VAL A 326 -2.29 7.91 8.97
N GLU A 327 -1.41 7.62 8.03
CA GLU A 327 -0.66 6.36 8.01
C GLU A 327 0.63 6.47 8.84
N ARG A 328 1.18 7.67 8.97
CA ARG A 328 2.38 7.95 9.76
C ARG A 328 2.45 9.43 10.12
N LEU A 329 2.89 9.76 11.33
CA LEU A 329 3.18 11.13 11.77
C LEU A 329 4.66 11.28 12.17
N GLY A 330 5.55 11.15 11.21
CA GLY A 330 6.99 11.26 11.48
C GLY A 330 7.46 10.22 12.51
N SER A 331 8.31 10.63 13.43
CA SER A 331 8.82 9.81 14.53
C SER A 331 7.86 9.66 15.72
N LEU A 332 6.65 10.22 15.66
CA LEU A 332 5.68 10.07 16.75
C LEU A 332 5.16 8.64 16.79
N PRO A 333 5.45 7.88 17.86
CA PRO A 333 4.84 6.57 18.03
C PRO A 333 3.34 6.73 18.29
N GLY A 334 2.52 5.90 17.70
CA GLY A 334 1.17 5.72 18.20
C GLY A 334 0.05 6.43 17.46
N PHE A 335 0.16 6.67 16.15
CA PHE A 335 -1.06 6.86 15.38
C PHE A 335 -1.62 5.49 14.98
N GLY A 336 -2.57 5.00 15.77
CA GLY A 336 -3.48 3.99 15.32
C GLY A 336 -4.24 4.54 14.13
N VAL A 337 -4.22 3.78 13.07
CA VAL A 337 -5.17 3.98 11.99
C VAL A 337 -6.54 3.80 12.62
N ASP A 338 -7.29 4.89 12.78
CA ASP A 338 -8.74 4.74 12.91
C ASP A 338 -9.18 4.09 11.58
N PRO A 339 -9.65 2.84 11.59
CA PRO A 339 -10.05 2.15 10.37
C PRO A 339 -11.24 2.81 9.68
N GLY A 340 -11.66 3.97 10.15
CA GLY A 340 -12.67 4.86 9.57
C GLY A 340 -13.93 4.12 9.16
N GLY A 341 -15.01 4.29 9.89
CA GLY A 341 -16.34 3.93 9.43
C GLY A 341 -16.99 2.68 10.02
N ALA A 342 -16.27 1.84 10.79
CA ALA A 342 -16.94 0.81 11.57
C ALA A 342 -17.55 1.43 12.85
N PRO A 343 -18.79 1.09 13.24
CA PRO A 343 -19.32 1.50 14.52
C PRO A 343 -18.34 1.08 15.64
N PRO A 344 -18.02 1.97 16.59
CA PRO A 344 -17.07 1.66 17.68
C PRO A 344 -17.38 0.37 18.44
N GLU A 345 -18.66 0.03 18.56
CA GLU A 345 -19.11 -1.22 19.18
C GLU A 345 -18.79 -2.46 18.34
N LEU A 346 -19.00 -2.43 17.04
CA LEU A 346 -18.66 -3.54 16.15
C LEU A 346 -17.15 -3.81 16.17
N TRP A 347 -16.34 -2.75 16.10
CA TRP A 347 -14.89 -2.87 16.17
C TRP A 347 -14.44 -3.48 17.51
N ARG A 348 -14.98 -3.02 18.63
CA ARG A 348 -14.68 -3.59 19.96
C ARG A 348 -15.04 -5.07 20.05
N ARG A 349 -16.20 -5.48 19.52
CA ARG A 349 -16.63 -6.88 19.49
C ARG A 349 -15.71 -7.76 18.65
N ILE A 350 -15.34 -7.30 17.43
CA ILE A 350 -14.39 -8.02 16.57
C ILE A 350 -13.05 -8.16 17.31
N ARG A 351 -12.54 -7.08 17.87
CA ARG A 351 -11.28 -7.09 18.59
C ARG A 351 -11.30 -8.03 19.78
N SER A 352 -12.34 -7.99 20.62
CA SER A 352 -12.49 -8.91 21.76
C SER A 352 -12.57 -10.39 21.34
N ALA A 353 -13.03 -10.68 20.14
CA ALA A 353 -13.08 -12.05 19.61
C ALA A 353 -11.70 -12.61 19.21
N PHE A 354 -10.77 -11.75 18.78
CA PHE A 354 -9.44 -12.16 18.33
C PHE A 354 -8.31 -11.77 19.29
N ASP A 355 -8.51 -10.75 20.10
CA ASP A 355 -7.57 -10.28 21.13
C ASP A 355 -8.33 -10.00 22.45
N PRO A 356 -8.79 -11.05 23.15
CA PRO A 356 -9.65 -10.90 24.32
C PRO A 356 -8.98 -10.14 25.49
N HIS A 357 -7.65 -10.14 25.54
CA HIS A 357 -6.88 -9.47 26.58
C HIS A 357 -6.29 -8.12 26.15
N GLY A 358 -6.53 -7.71 24.90
CA GLY A 358 -6.10 -6.42 24.37
C GLY A 358 -4.58 -6.25 24.25
N ILE A 359 -3.83 -7.35 24.14
CA ILE A 359 -2.36 -7.33 24.13
C ILE A 359 -1.77 -6.92 22.79
N LEU A 360 -2.50 -7.15 21.68
CA LEU A 360 -2.04 -6.85 20.31
C LEU A 360 -2.33 -5.40 19.90
N SER A 361 -3.03 -4.64 20.71
CA SER A 361 -3.44 -3.28 20.37
C SER A 361 -2.28 -2.29 20.45
N SER A 362 -2.13 -1.47 19.40
CA SER A 362 -1.40 -0.22 19.50
C SER A 362 -2.14 0.79 20.40
N GLU A 363 -1.43 1.73 21.05
CA GLU A 363 -2.04 2.74 21.95
C GLU A 363 -2.99 3.72 21.28
N ALA A 364 -3.09 3.68 19.99
CA ALA A 364 -3.85 4.59 19.17
C ALA A 364 -5.20 4.02 18.73
N ALA A 365 -5.90 3.36 19.60
CA ALA A 365 -7.30 2.95 19.39
C ALA A 365 -8.19 3.43 20.51
#